data_b298b1ad8ed990fa4b7a3a17b27cbdbd
#
_entry.id   b298b1ad8ed990fa4b7a3a17b27cbdbd
#
_cell.length_a   1.000
_cell.length_b   1.000
_cell.length_c   1.000
_cell.angle_alpha   90.00
_cell.angle_beta   90.00
_cell.angle_gamma   90.00
#
_symmetry.space_group_name_H-M   'P 1'
#
loop_
_entity.id
_entity.type
_entity.pdbx_description
1 polymer ?
#
loop_
_entity_poly.entity_id
_entity_poly.type
_entity_poly.pdbx_seq_one_letter_code
_entity_poly.pdbx_strand_id
1 'polypeptide(L)'
;KDGVRVLNFARGELVDNDALLAALDSGKVAHYFCDFPSEELLGVKGVECTPHLGASTPESETNCAVMAARQAADYLNNGNITNSVNFPAISLGRASFPTRVMVLHRNVPGILSKTTTLFGEAHINIEQMVPASRGNVACALFDVGVNVMREFAMQLSSQPDILKVRVIYGSEEPLHEA
;
A
#
# COMPACT_ATOMS: atom_id res chain seq x y z
N LYS A 1 25.12 4.78 -26.06
CA LYS A 1 24.81 4.85 -27.49
C LYS A 1 24.37 6.25 -27.83
N ASP A 2 24.88 6.83 -28.92
CA ASP A 2 24.47 8.15 -29.37
C ASP A 2 23.14 8.06 -30.12
N GLY A 3 22.37 9.16 -30.12
CA GLY A 3 21.07 9.23 -30.77
C GLY A 3 19.95 8.44 -30.06
N VAL A 4 20.08 8.23 -28.75
CA VAL A 4 19.02 7.53 -27.98
C VAL A 4 17.75 8.37 -27.90
N ARG A 5 16.61 7.70 -27.80
CA ARG A 5 15.32 8.31 -27.45
C ARG A 5 15.01 7.98 -26.01
N VAL A 6 14.62 8.99 -25.25
CA VAL A 6 14.29 8.87 -23.83
C VAL A 6 12.83 9.23 -23.65
N LEU A 7 12.10 8.41 -22.87
CA LEU A 7 10.70 8.60 -22.55
C LEU A 7 10.55 8.65 -21.02
N ASN A 8 9.97 9.70 -20.52
CA ASN A 8 9.72 9.88 -19.08
C ASN A 8 8.24 10.20 -18.80
N PHE A 9 7.49 9.16 -18.51
CA PHE A 9 6.12 9.24 -18.04
C PHE A 9 5.99 8.95 -16.53
N ALA A 10 7.10 8.97 -15.80
CA ALA A 10 7.14 8.66 -14.38
C ALA A 10 7.08 9.91 -13.50
N ARG A 11 8.16 10.70 -13.45
CA ARG A 11 8.23 11.97 -12.72
C ARG A 11 9.33 12.86 -13.29
N GLY A 12 9.12 14.20 -13.26
CA GLY A 12 10.05 15.17 -13.80
C GLY A 12 11.40 15.14 -13.10
N GLU A 13 11.42 15.04 -11.79
CA GLU A 13 12.64 15.03 -10.96
C GLU A 13 13.58 13.83 -11.16
N LEU A 14 13.19 12.87 -11.98
CA LEU A 14 14.07 11.73 -12.34
C LEU A 14 15.10 12.09 -13.39
N VAL A 15 14.96 13.23 -14.03
CA VAL A 15 15.85 13.71 -15.09
C VAL A 15 16.39 15.09 -14.72
N ASP A 16 17.69 15.23 -14.75
CA ASP A 16 18.38 16.52 -14.63
C ASP A 16 18.25 17.28 -15.97
N ASN A 17 17.57 18.42 -15.95
CA ASN A 17 17.28 19.19 -17.15
C ASN A 17 18.54 19.76 -17.80
N ASP A 18 19.51 20.25 -17.03
CA ASP A 18 20.75 20.81 -17.57
C ASP A 18 21.57 19.73 -18.30
N ALA A 19 21.68 18.56 -17.65
CA ALA A 19 22.35 17.41 -18.26
C ALA A 19 21.62 16.91 -19.52
N LEU A 20 20.27 16.92 -19.50
CA LEU A 20 19.45 16.55 -20.65
C LEU A 20 19.64 17.52 -21.82
N LEU A 21 19.60 18.82 -21.58
CA LEU A 21 19.81 19.85 -22.60
C LEU A 21 21.18 19.74 -23.24
N ALA A 22 22.24 19.52 -22.44
CA ALA A 22 23.60 19.27 -22.95
C ALA A 22 23.67 17.96 -23.78
N ALA A 23 22.93 16.92 -23.37
CA ALA A 23 22.89 15.66 -24.09
C ALA A 23 22.14 15.76 -25.44
N LEU A 24 21.09 16.60 -25.50
CA LEU A 24 20.37 16.91 -26.74
C LEU A 24 21.26 17.71 -27.71
N ASP A 25 21.98 18.73 -27.22
CA ASP A 25 22.85 19.56 -28.02
C ASP A 25 24.02 18.76 -28.60
N SER A 26 24.63 17.88 -27.84
CA SER A 26 25.69 16.98 -28.29
C SER A 26 25.23 15.83 -29.20
N GLY A 27 23.92 15.65 -29.39
CA GLY A 27 23.36 14.52 -30.15
C GLY A 27 23.43 13.17 -29.42
N LYS A 28 23.83 13.15 -28.17
CA LYS A 28 23.77 11.95 -27.32
C LYS A 28 22.33 11.45 -27.13
N VAL A 29 21.42 12.38 -26.89
CA VAL A 29 19.98 12.17 -26.91
C VAL A 29 19.43 12.80 -28.20
N ALA A 30 18.71 12.02 -28.99
CA ALA A 30 18.07 12.53 -30.21
C ALA A 30 16.68 13.11 -29.93
N HIS A 31 15.93 12.46 -29.03
CA HIS A 31 14.58 12.88 -28.65
C HIS A 31 14.33 12.58 -27.18
N TYR A 32 13.64 13.50 -26.53
CA TYR A 32 13.09 13.34 -25.18
C TYR A 32 11.59 13.59 -25.18
N PHE A 33 10.84 12.60 -24.76
CA PHE A 33 9.40 12.70 -24.52
C PHE A 33 9.14 12.72 -23.03
N CYS A 34 8.39 13.69 -22.53
CA CYS A 34 7.99 13.70 -21.14
C CYS A 34 6.57 14.20 -20.92
N ASP A 35 6.02 13.78 -19.79
CA ASP A 35 4.68 14.17 -19.32
C ASP A 35 4.75 15.24 -18.21
N PHE A 36 5.93 15.83 -18.02
CA PHE A 36 6.26 16.78 -16.96
C PHE A 36 7.02 17.98 -17.54
N PRO A 37 6.32 18.86 -18.31
CA PRO A 37 6.96 20.01 -18.91
C PRO A 37 7.48 20.99 -17.84
N SER A 38 8.69 21.44 -17.99
CA SER A 38 9.24 22.62 -17.29
C SER A 38 9.48 23.74 -18.28
N GLU A 39 9.63 24.98 -17.81
CA GLU A 39 9.85 26.13 -18.69
C GLU A 39 11.10 25.95 -19.56
N GLU A 40 12.15 25.35 -19.00
CA GLU A 40 13.45 25.12 -19.69
C GLU A 40 13.35 24.14 -20.86
N LEU A 41 12.37 23.25 -20.82
CA LEU A 41 12.18 22.20 -21.84
C LEU A 41 11.23 22.64 -22.97
N LEU A 42 10.43 23.68 -22.74
CA LEU A 42 9.45 24.13 -23.72
C LEU A 42 10.11 24.77 -24.93
N GLY A 43 9.76 24.26 -26.12
CA GLY A 43 10.30 24.76 -27.40
C GLY A 43 11.71 24.30 -27.72
N VAL A 44 12.32 23.43 -26.92
CA VAL A 44 13.64 22.87 -27.21
C VAL A 44 13.53 21.84 -28.35
N LYS A 45 14.40 21.93 -29.31
CA LYS A 45 14.45 21.00 -30.44
C LYS A 45 14.74 19.57 -29.94
N GLY A 46 13.90 18.63 -30.31
CA GLY A 46 14.03 17.25 -29.90
C GLY A 46 13.33 16.93 -28.57
N VAL A 47 12.66 17.91 -27.96
CA VAL A 47 11.82 17.71 -26.78
C VAL A 47 10.36 17.79 -27.17
N GLU A 48 9.57 16.82 -26.73
CA GLU A 48 8.12 16.80 -26.86
C GLU A 48 7.50 16.54 -25.47
N CYS A 49 6.53 17.39 -25.09
CA CYS A 49 5.92 17.35 -23.78
C CYS A 49 4.40 17.18 -23.89
N THR A 50 3.83 16.40 -23.00
CA THR A 50 2.39 16.32 -22.74
C THR A 50 2.09 16.88 -21.33
N PRO A 51 0.89 17.44 -21.09
CA PRO A 51 0.59 18.09 -19.82
C PRO A 51 0.09 17.09 -18.76
N HIS A 52 0.92 16.13 -18.37
CA HIS A 52 0.66 15.11 -17.37
C HIS A 52 -0.57 14.24 -17.71
N LEU A 53 -0.64 13.77 -18.93
CA LEU A 53 -1.76 12.96 -19.46
C LEU A 53 -1.42 11.49 -19.68
N GLY A 54 -0.22 11.05 -19.35
CA GLY A 54 0.25 9.68 -19.65
C GLY A 54 -0.61 8.56 -19.08
N ALA A 55 -1.31 8.81 -17.97
CA ALA A 55 -2.25 7.87 -17.35
C ALA A 55 -3.72 8.32 -17.42
N SER A 56 -4.03 9.45 -18.05
CA SER A 56 -5.38 10.04 -18.10
C SER A 56 -6.17 9.53 -19.30
N THR A 57 -6.41 8.24 -19.33
CA THR A 57 -7.35 7.63 -20.29
C THR A 57 -8.60 7.14 -19.54
N PRO A 58 -9.80 7.13 -20.17
CA PRO A 58 -11.03 6.62 -19.54
C PRO A 58 -10.87 5.22 -18.95
N GLU A 59 -10.14 4.34 -19.63
CA GLU A 59 -9.81 3.00 -19.13
C GLU A 59 -8.95 3.04 -17.86
N SER A 60 -7.90 3.86 -17.87
CA SER A 60 -6.97 3.98 -16.74
C SER A 60 -7.68 4.52 -15.50
N GLU A 61 -8.48 5.57 -15.68
CA GLU A 61 -9.27 6.17 -14.60
C GLU A 61 -10.27 5.18 -14.01
N THR A 62 -10.98 4.46 -14.85
CA THR A 62 -11.93 3.42 -14.43
C THR A 62 -11.21 2.29 -13.68
N ASN A 63 -10.10 1.79 -14.24
CA ASN A 63 -9.33 0.71 -13.60
C ASN A 63 -8.73 1.12 -12.26
N CYS A 64 -8.21 2.34 -12.16
CA CYS A 64 -7.70 2.89 -10.90
C CYS A 64 -8.80 3.01 -9.85
N ALA A 65 -9.96 3.53 -10.22
CA ALA A 65 -11.11 3.67 -9.31
C ALA A 65 -11.59 2.30 -8.80
N VAL A 66 -11.78 1.33 -9.71
CA VAL A 66 -12.21 -0.03 -9.36
C VAL A 66 -11.16 -0.73 -8.47
N MET A 67 -9.87 -0.62 -8.81
CA MET A 67 -8.80 -1.21 -8.03
C MET A 67 -8.73 -0.59 -6.62
N ALA A 68 -8.80 0.73 -6.51
CA ALA A 68 -8.80 1.43 -5.23
C ALA A 68 -10.01 1.02 -4.36
N ALA A 69 -11.19 0.96 -4.95
CA ALA A 69 -12.41 0.55 -4.26
C ALA A 69 -12.32 -0.90 -3.74
N ARG A 70 -11.82 -1.83 -4.56
CA ARG A 70 -11.62 -3.23 -4.16
C ARG A 70 -10.62 -3.36 -3.02
N GLN A 71 -9.49 -2.66 -3.09
CA GLN A 71 -8.47 -2.69 -2.03
C GLN A 71 -8.99 -2.08 -0.72
N ALA A 72 -9.74 -0.98 -0.81
CA ALA A 72 -10.38 -0.37 0.36
C ALA A 72 -11.43 -1.32 0.98
N ALA A 73 -12.26 -1.96 0.16
CA ALA A 73 -13.25 -2.93 0.62
C ALA A 73 -12.57 -4.15 1.28
N ASP A 74 -11.50 -4.68 0.69
CA ASP A 74 -10.75 -5.80 1.26
C ASP A 74 -10.11 -5.42 2.61
N TYR A 75 -9.54 -4.22 2.71
CA TYR A 75 -9.03 -3.71 3.98
C TYR A 75 -10.15 -3.56 5.02
N LEU A 76 -11.30 -3.01 4.64
CA LEU A 76 -12.42 -2.78 5.56
C LEU A 76 -13.06 -4.09 6.02
N ASN A 77 -13.21 -5.06 5.14
CA ASN A 77 -13.92 -6.31 5.43
C ASN A 77 -12.98 -7.40 5.99
N ASN A 78 -11.72 -7.42 5.56
CA ASN A 78 -10.80 -8.51 5.87
C ASN A 78 -9.51 -8.06 6.58
N GLY A 79 -9.22 -6.76 6.66
CA GLY A 79 -7.98 -6.25 7.24
C GLY A 79 -6.75 -6.46 6.36
N ASN A 80 -6.90 -7.00 5.15
CA ASN A 80 -5.80 -7.18 4.21
C ASN A 80 -5.27 -5.83 3.73
N ILE A 81 -3.96 -5.72 3.55
CA ILE A 81 -3.30 -4.51 3.05
C ILE A 81 -2.58 -4.86 1.76
N THR A 82 -3.02 -4.26 0.65
CA THR A 82 -2.44 -4.45 -0.68
C THR A 82 -2.03 -3.09 -1.25
N ASN A 83 -0.85 -3.02 -1.87
CA ASN A 83 -0.31 -1.82 -2.54
C ASN A 83 -0.22 -0.56 -1.65
N SER A 84 -0.15 -0.72 -0.33
CA SER A 84 0.05 0.43 0.56
C SER A 84 1.46 1.00 0.43
N VAL A 85 1.57 2.33 0.39
CA VAL A 85 2.85 3.04 0.40
C VAL A 85 3.48 3.04 1.80
N ASN A 86 2.66 3.09 2.85
CA ASN A 86 3.09 3.31 4.24
C ASN A 86 3.15 2.04 5.06
N PHE A 87 2.28 1.06 4.78
CA PHE A 87 2.14 -0.16 5.57
C PHE A 87 2.70 -1.37 4.83
N PRO A 88 3.10 -2.43 5.56
CA PRO A 88 3.50 -3.68 4.93
C PRO A 88 2.33 -4.32 4.19
N ALA A 89 2.62 -4.99 3.08
CA ALA A 89 1.64 -5.87 2.44
C ALA A 89 1.38 -7.06 3.37
N ILE A 90 0.12 -7.34 3.66
CA ILE A 90 -0.29 -8.43 4.53
C ILE A 90 -1.67 -8.94 4.12
N SER A 91 -1.84 -10.24 4.10
CA SER A 91 -3.13 -10.87 3.81
C SER A 91 -3.26 -12.20 4.56
N LEU A 92 -4.42 -12.42 5.11
CA LEU A 92 -4.87 -13.71 5.67
C LEU A 92 -6.14 -14.18 4.93
N GLY A 93 -6.33 -13.68 3.70
CA GLY A 93 -7.51 -13.96 2.91
C GLY A 93 -8.79 -13.37 3.50
N ARG A 94 -9.94 -13.98 3.16
CA ARG A 94 -11.23 -13.57 3.69
C ARG A 94 -11.32 -13.87 5.20
N ALA A 95 -11.91 -12.95 5.95
CA ALA A 95 -12.19 -13.15 7.39
C ALA A 95 -13.35 -14.16 7.54
N SER A 96 -13.00 -15.44 7.66
CA SER A 96 -13.95 -16.56 7.78
C SER A 96 -14.15 -17.06 9.20
N PHE A 97 -13.30 -16.67 10.13
CA PHE A 97 -13.44 -16.95 11.55
C PHE A 97 -14.39 -15.95 12.22
N PRO A 98 -15.00 -16.27 13.37
CA PRO A 98 -15.90 -15.38 14.08
C PRO A 98 -15.33 -13.99 14.30
N THR A 99 -14.03 -13.89 14.56
CA THR A 99 -13.37 -12.60 14.69
C THR A 99 -11.98 -12.63 14.09
N ARG A 100 -11.63 -11.56 13.38
CA ARG A 100 -10.26 -11.20 13.02
C ARG A 100 -9.85 -9.97 13.79
N VAL A 101 -8.72 -10.04 14.47
CA VAL A 101 -8.10 -8.90 15.16
C VAL A 101 -6.91 -8.42 14.34
N MET A 102 -6.96 -7.18 13.89
CA MET A 102 -5.86 -6.52 13.19
C MET A 102 -5.13 -5.60 14.17
N VAL A 103 -3.84 -5.78 14.32
CA VAL A 103 -2.98 -4.98 15.20
C VAL A 103 -1.92 -4.27 14.37
N LEU A 104 -1.99 -2.94 14.32
CA LEU A 104 -0.93 -2.09 13.80
C LEU A 104 -0.03 -1.69 14.96
N HIS A 105 1.27 -1.89 14.81
CA HIS A 105 2.24 -1.65 15.88
C HIS A 105 3.59 -1.14 15.36
N ARG A 106 4.42 -0.61 16.26
CA ARG A 106 5.82 -0.33 15.96
C ARG A 106 6.57 -1.64 15.74
N ASN A 107 7.51 -1.63 14.81
CA ASN A 107 8.34 -2.79 14.53
C ASN A 107 9.49 -2.89 15.55
N VAL A 108 9.16 -3.35 16.75
CA VAL A 108 10.11 -3.49 17.87
C VAL A 108 10.14 -4.92 18.41
N PRO A 109 11.28 -5.37 18.97
CA PRO A 109 11.41 -6.71 19.56
C PRO A 109 10.38 -6.96 20.66
N GLY A 110 9.83 -8.17 20.70
CA GLY A 110 8.93 -8.64 21.75
C GLY A 110 7.46 -8.23 21.63
N ILE A 111 7.09 -7.37 20.66
CA ILE A 111 5.71 -6.90 20.54
C ILE A 111 4.72 -8.04 20.21
N LEU A 112 5.11 -8.96 19.33
CA LEU A 112 4.28 -10.12 19.01
C LEU A 112 4.13 -11.06 20.21
N SER A 113 5.20 -11.29 20.95
CA SER A 113 5.16 -12.10 22.18
C SER A 113 4.20 -11.51 23.20
N LYS A 114 4.28 -10.19 23.46
CA LYS A 114 3.36 -9.49 24.36
C LYS A 114 1.90 -9.61 23.88
N THR A 115 1.69 -9.40 22.57
CA THR A 115 0.36 -9.49 21.98
C THR A 115 -0.23 -10.90 22.13
N THR A 116 0.53 -11.95 21.79
CA THR A 116 0.05 -13.34 21.92
C THR A 116 -0.15 -13.76 23.37
N THR A 117 0.67 -13.24 24.32
CA THR A 117 0.46 -13.47 25.75
C THR A 117 -0.89 -12.93 26.21
N LEU A 118 -1.29 -11.73 25.77
CA LEU A 118 -2.60 -11.18 26.11
C LEU A 118 -3.77 -12.03 25.60
N PHE A 119 -3.66 -12.61 24.40
CA PHE A 119 -4.64 -13.58 23.90
C PHE A 119 -4.73 -14.80 24.82
N GLY A 120 -3.57 -15.36 25.24
CA GLY A 120 -3.52 -16.47 26.14
C GLY A 120 -4.10 -16.18 27.53
N GLU A 121 -3.80 -15.04 28.13
CA GLU A 121 -4.34 -14.58 29.41
C GLU A 121 -5.87 -14.37 29.35
N ALA A 122 -6.38 -13.94 28.19
CA ALA A 122 -7.80 -13.82 27.93
C ALA A 122 -8.47 -15.15 27.57
N HIS A 123 -7.74 -16.27 27.56
CA HIS A 123 -8.21 -17.60 27.13
C HIS A 123 -8.77 -17.61 25.70
N ILE A 124 -8.22 -16.75 24.81
CA ILE A 124 -8.58 -16.69 23.41
C ILE A 124 -7.56 -17.47 22.60
N ASN A 125 -7.99 -18.55 21.95
CA ASN A 125 -7.12 -19.31 21.04
C ASN A 125 -6.93 -18.58 19.71
N ILE A 126 -5.69 -18.50 19.23
CA ILE A 126 -5.35 -17.98 17.91
C ILE A 126 -5.36 -19.13 16.93
N GLU A 127 -6.30 -19.12 15.98
CA GLU A 127 -6.46 -20.15 14.95
C GLU A 127 -5.48 -19.93 13.81
N GLN A 128 -5.32 -18.68 13.39
CA GLN A 128 -4.37 -18.28 12.36
C GLN A 128 -3.73 -16.95 12.72
N MET A 129 -2.48 -16.77 12.31
CA MET A 129 -1.76 -15.50 12.51
C MET A 129 -0.81 -15.27 11.35
N VAL A 130 -0.77 -14.03 10.86
CA VAL A 130 0.26 -13.57 9.95
C VAL A 130 0.79 -12.21 10.42
N PRO A 131 2.10 -12.07 10.62
CA PRO A 131 2.76 -10.79 10.84
C PRO A 131 3.44 -10.30 9.57
N ALA A 132 3.51 -8.99 9.36
CA ALA A 132 4.31 -8.36 8.33
C ALA A 132 4.88 -7.03 8.83
N SER A 133 6.06 -6.65 8.35
CA SER A 133 6.71 -5.39 8.72
C SER A 133 7.26 -4.65 7.52
N ARG A 134 7.31 -3.31 7.65
CA ARG A 134 7.93 -2.41 6.68
C ARG A 134 8.54 -1.23 7.42
N GLY A 135 9.87 -1.18 7.46
CA GLY A 135 10.58 -0.15 8.22
C GLY A 135 10.19 -0.18 9.71
N ASN A 136 9.72 0.94 10.22
CA ASN A 136 9.37 1.12 11.63
C ASN A 136 7.93 0.71 11.97
N VAL A 137 7.14 0.28 10.99
CA VAL A 137 5.73 -0.10 11.18
C VAL A 137 5.55 -1.56 10.85
N ALA A 138 4.71 -2.21 11.64
CA ALA A 138 4.32 -3.59 11.42
C ALA A 138 2.80 -3.76 11.61
N CYS A 139 2.30 -4.83 11.03
CA CYS A 139 0.91 -5.25 11.15
C CYS A 139 0.87 -6.74 11.44
N ALA A 140 -0.04 -7.16 12.30
CA ALA A 140 -0.36 -8.57 12.49
C ALA A 140 -1.88 -8.78 12.41
N LEU A 141 -2.28 -9.83 11.71
CA LEU A 141 -3.66 -10.31 11.65
C LEU A 141 -3.76 -11.58 12.48
N PHE A 142 -4.80 -11.66 13.30
CA PHE A 142 -5.10 -12.82 14.15
C PHE A 142 -6.54 -13.25 13.91
N ASP A 143 -6.74 -14.48 13.47
CA ASP A 143 -8.06 -15.09 13.41
C ASP A 143 -8.29 -15.91 14.66
N VAL A 144 -9.45 -15.72 15.28
CA VAL A 144 -9.82 -16.38 16.52
C VAL A 144 -11.23 -17.00 16.43
N GLY A 145 -11.40 -18.15 17.08
CA GLY A 145 -12.63 -18.95 17.04
C GLY A 145 -13.77 -18.43 17.90
N VAL A 146 -13.65 -17.24 18.49
CA VAL A 146 -14.64 -16.64 19.40
C VAL A 146 -14.89 -15.17 19.04
N ASN A 147 -16.03 -14.66 19.47
CA ASN A 147 -16.30 -13.22 19.36
C ASN A 147 -15.48 -12.47 20.41
N VAL A 148 -14.59 -11.60 19.96
CA VAL A 148 -13.75 -10.79 20.82
C VAL A 148 -14.54 -9.62 21.41
N MET A 149 -14.52 -9.49 22.72
CA MET A 149 -15.17 -8.40 23.43
C MET A 149 -14.40 -7.08 23.28
N ARG A 150 -15.13 -5.98 23.39
CA ARG A 150 -14.57 -4.62 23.28
C ARG A 150 -13.47 -4.35 24.29
N GLU A 151 -13.62 -4.88 25.50
CA GLU A 151 -12.68 -4.73 26.62
C GLU A 151 -11.30 -5.28 26.26
N PHE A 152 -11.24 -6.43 25.60
CA PHE A 152 -9.98 -7.02 25.12
C PHE A 152 -9.33 -6.15 24.05
N ALA A 153 -10.10 -5.64 23.09
CA ALA A 153 -9.59 -4.73 22.07
C ALA A 153 -9.03 -3.44 22.69
N MET A 154 -9.67 -2.91 23.73
CA MET A 154 -9.19 -1.75 24.49
C MET A 154 -7.91 -2.08 25.26
N GLN A 155 -7.81 -3.25 25.88
CA GLN A 155 -6.60 -3.73 26.57
C GLN A 155 -5.42 -3.84 25.59
N LEU A 156 -5.63 -4.41 24.41
CA LEU A 156 -4.61 -4.45 23.37
C LEU A 156 -4.20 -3.04 22.94
N SER A 157 -5.16 -2.15 22.70
CA SER A 157 -4.91 -0.79 22.24
C SER A 157 -4.16 0.07 23.26
N SER A 158 -4.23 -0.27 24.55
CA SER A 158 -3.53 0.44 25.63
C SER A 158 -2.06 0.03 25.76
N GLN A 159 -1.63 -1.01 25.07
CA GLN A 159 -0.23 -1.48 25.17
C GLN A 159 0.75 -0.51 24.52
N PRO A 160 1.93 -0.32 25.10
CA PRO A 160 3.00 0.44 24.47
C PRO A 160 3.30 -0.13 23.07
N ASP A 161 3.62 0.77 22.14
CA ASP A 161 3.96 0.44 20.75
C ASP A 161 2.84 -0.15 19.89
N ILE A 162 1.64 -0.36 20.41
CA ILE A 162 0.44 -0.59 19.61
C ILE A 162 -0.10 0.75 19.09
N LEU A 163 -0.21 0.87 17.78
CA LEU A 163 -0.67 2.08 17.10
C LEU A 163 -2.19 2.08 16.90
N LYS A 164 -2.73 0.92 16.55
CA LYS A 164 -4.18 0.74 16.34
C LYS A 164 -4.57 -0.73 16.41
N VAL A 165 -5.72 -0.98 16.99
CA VAL A 165 -6.39 -2.28 16.94
C VAL A 165 -7.73 -2.13 16.21
N ARG A 166 -8.02 -3.07 15.31
CA ARG A 166 -9.32 -3.21 14.67
C ARG A 166 -9.84 -4.61 14.91
N VAL A 167 -11.10 -4.69 15.27
CA VAL A 167 -11.84 -5.95 15.36
C VAL A 167 -12.75 -6.03 14.14
N ILE A 168 -12.66 -7.12 13.40
CA ILE A 168 -13.43 -7.41 12.20
C ILE A 168 -14.20 -8.68 12.52
N TYR A 169 -15.52 -8.59 12.52
CA TYR A 169 -16.38 -9.76 12.71
C TYR A 169 -16.60 -10.44 11.37
N GLY A 170 -16.38 -11.75 11.35
CA GLY A 170 -16.61 -12.57 10.15
C GLY A 170 -18.09 -12.52 9.76
N SER A 171 -18.37 -12.36 8.47
CA SER A 171 -19.72 -12.51 7.96
C SER A 171 -20.04 -13.99 7.78
N GLU A 172 -21.12 -14.46 8.39
CA GLU A 172 -21.62 -15.84 8.21
C GLU A 172 -22.21 -16.08 6.81
N GLU A 173 -22.44 -15.03 6.01
CA GLU A 173 -23.00 -15.19 4.65
C GLU A 173 -21.90 -15.31 3.58
N PRO A 174 -21.98 -16.34 2.71
CA PRO A 174 -21.19 -16.35 1.49
C PRO A 174 -21.66 -15.20 0.59
N LEU A 175 -20.75 -14.27 0.23
CA LEU A 175 -21.03 -13.34 -0.85
C LEU A 175 -21.31 -14.19 -2.10
N HIS A 176 -22.53 -14.14 -2.63
CA HIS A 176 -22.83 -14.69 -3.92
C HIS A 176 -21.90 -14.04 -4.95
N GLU A 177 -21.07 -14.87 -5.58
CA GLU A 177 -20.31 -14.48 -6.77
C GLU A 177 -21.32 -14.05 -7.85
N ALA A 178 -21.23 -12.79 -8.23
CA ALA A 178 -21.94 -12.24 -9.39
C ALA A 178 -20.96 -12.02 -10.54
#